data_7a13e694d4873704b6d44e64bacf0d66
#
_entry.id   7a13e694d4873704b6d44e64bacf0d66
#
_cell.length_a   1.000
_cell.length_b   1.000
_cell.length_c   1.000
_cell.angle_alpha   90.00
_cell.angle_beta   90.00
_cell.angle_gamma   90.00
#
_symmetry.space_group_name_H-M   'P 1'
#
loop_
_entity.id
_entity.type
_entity.pdbx_description
1 polymer ?
#
loop_
_entity_poly.entity_id
_entity_poly.type
_entity_poly.pdbx_seq_one_letter_code
_entity_poly.pdbx_strand_id
1 'polypeptide(L)'
;RVGARAWPPMRRMSETLGDLLGPLTWQHAVVLALLSGFAEELLFRGALWPHLGLVGTTLLFGLVHVLPRRALWIYPLFAVLAGLLFGLLREGTQSLWPCVLAHVTVNGLNLVWIGRLAT
;
A
#
# COMPACT_ATOMS: atom_id res chain seq x y z
N ARG A 1 -21.30 -4.05 -11.21
CA ARG A 1 -20.89 -2.96 -10.27
C ARG A 1 -20.07 -3.58 -9.12
N VAL A 2 -18.77 -3.57 -9.24
CA VAL A 2 -17.84 -4.14 -8.26
C VAL A 2 -17.86 -3.35 -6.93
N GLY A 3 -18.18 -2.04 -6.98
CA GLY A 3 -18.16 -1.17 -5.80
C GLY A 3 -19.29 -1.35 -4.79
N ALA A 4 -20.39 -2.05 -5.15
CA ALA A 4 -21.55 -2.19 -4.27
C ALA A 4 -21.35 -3.19 -3.11
N ARG A 5 -20.30 -4.02 -3.15
CA ARG A 5 -20.01 -5.07 -2.17
C ARG A 5 -18.90 -4.72 -1.19
N ALA A 6 -18.18 -3.62 -1.40
CA ALA A 6 -17.11 -3.22 -0.49
C ALA A 6 -17.67 -2.61 0.79
N TRP A 7 -17.03 -2.91 1.92
CA TRP A 7 -17.33 -2.30 3.20
C TRP A 7 -17.26 -0.76 3.08
N PRO A 8 -18.29 -0.02 3.59
CA PRO A 8 -18.43 1.42 3.35
C PRO A 8 -17.18 2.27 3.64
N PRO A 9 -16.45 2.07 4.75
CA PRO A 9 -15.23 2.83 4.99
C PRO A 9 -14.15 2.59 3.94
N MET A 10 -14.00 1.36 3.47
CA MET A 10 -13.04 0.99 2.42
C MET A 10 -13.40 1.65 1.08
N ARG A 11 -14.68 1.69 0.76
CA ARG A 11 -15.17 2.36 -0.45
C ARG A 11 -14.88 3.86 -0.39
N ARG A 12 -15.20 4.52 0.73
CA ARG A 12 -14.91 5.95 0.92
C ARG A 12 -13.42 6.26 0.81
N MET A 13 -12.59 5.43 1.40
CA MET A 13 -11.14 5.55 1.27
C MET A 13 -10.70 5.47 -0.20
N SER A 14 -11.17 4.47 -0.93
CA SER A 14 -10.79 4.28 -2.34
C SER A 14 -11.29 5.41 -3.24
N GLU A 15 -12.51 5.91 -3.01
CA GLU A 15 -13.06 7.06 -3.72
C GLU A 15 -12.23 8.32 -3.46
N THR A 16 -11.89 8.58 -2.19
CA THR A 16 -11.07 9.74 -1.81
C THR A 16 -9.66 9.67 -2.41
N LEU A 17 -9.03 8.51 -2.39
CA LEU A 17 -7.73 8.30 -3.04
C LEU A 17 -7.82 8.49 -4.55
N GLY A 18 -8.90 8.01 -5.17
CA GLY A 18 -9.17 8.22 -6.60
C GLY A 18 -9.28 9.70 -6.96
N ASP A 19 -9.97 10.48 -6.14
CA ASP A 19 -10.09 11.93 -6.33
C ASP A 19 -8.74 12.64 -6.19
N LEU A 20 -7.89 12.18 -5.27
CA LEU A 20 -6.55 12.74 -5.07
C LEU A 20 -5.57 12.39 -6.20
N LEU A 21 -5.65 11.17 -6.70
CA LEU A 21 -4.75 10.67 -7.74
C LEU A 21 -5.17 11.12 -9.14
N GLY A 22 -6.47 11.41 -9.32
CA GLY A 22 -7.04 11.71 -10.62
C GLY A 22 -7.21 10.47 -11.51
N PRO A 23 -7.47 10.65 -12.82
CA PRO A 23 -7.69 9.54 -13.75
C PRO A 23 -6.48 8.64 -13.85
N LEU A 24 -6.64 7.35 -13.58
CA LEU A 24 -5.60 6.34 -13.68
C LEU A 24 -5.90 5.35 -14.80
N THR A 25 -4.99 5.27 -15.76
CA THR A 25 -4.97 4.15 -16.72
C THR A 25 -4.29 2.94 -16.08
N TRP A 26 -4.45 1.77 -16.67
CA TRP A 26 -3.77 0.58 -16.18
C TRP A 26 -2.24 0.70 -16.29
N GLN A 27 -1.73 1.43 -17.31
CA GLN A 27 -0.31 1.71 -17.46
C GLN A 27 0.21 2.58 -16.30
N HIS A 28 -0.51 3.65 -15.95
CA HIS A 28 -0.18 4.46 -14.79
C HIS A 28 -0.19 3.65 -13.49
N ALA A 29 -1.17 2.77 -13.31
CA ALA A 29 -1.25 1.90 -12.14
C ALA A 29 -0.04 0.97 -12.04
N VAL A 30 0.37 0.35 -13.14
CA VAL A 30 1.56 -0.52 -13.19
C VAL A 30 2.83 0.25 -12.83
N VAL A 31 3.06 1.40 -13.49
CA VAL A 31 4.26 2.22 -13.24
C VAL A 31 4.31 2.70 -11.78
N LEU A 32 3.20 3.24 -11.27
CA LEU A 32 3.14 3.70 -9.86
C LEU A 32 3.34 2.56 -8.87
N ALA A 33 2.77 1.38 -9.13
CA ALA A 33 2.94 0.22 -8.28
C ALA A 33 4.40 -0.26 -8.26
N LEU A 34 5.05 -0.31 -9.41
CA LEU A 34 6.46 -0.69 -9.51
C LEU A 34 7.36 0.30 -8.77
N LEU A 35 7.20 1.59 -9.03
CA LEU A 35 8.04 2.63 -8.42
C LEU A 35 7.83 2.71 -6.91
N SER A 36 6.58 2.78 -6.46
CA SER A 36 6.28 2.91 -5.03
C SER A 36 6.63 1.63 -4.25
N GLY A 37 6.23 0.47 -4.76
CA GLY A 37 6.52 -0.80 -4.11
C GLY A 37 8.01 -1.06 -3.99
N PHE A 38 8.77 -0.83 -5.04
CA PHE A 38 10.22 -1.02 -5.04
C PHE A 38 10.91 -0.02 -4.10
N ALA A 39 10.60 1.28 -4.23
CA ALA A 39 11.22 2.33 -3.42
C ALA A 39 10.93 2.17 -1.93
N GLU A 40 9.68 1.88 -1.57
CA GLU A 40 9.28 1.69 -0.17
C GLU A 40 9.91 0.45 0.45
N GLU A 41 10.01 -0.67 -0.28
CA GLU A 41 10.65 -1.86 0.25
C GLU A 41 12.16 -1.68 0.41
N LEU A 42 12.84 -0.99 -0.51
CA LEU A 42 14.24 -0.63 -0.33
C LEU A 42 14.46 0.20 0.92
N LEU A 43 13.56 1.15 1.21
CA LEU A 43 13.66 1.98 2.40
C LEU A 43 13.33 1.18 3.67
N PHE A 44 12.15 0.58 3.76
CA PHE A 44 11.64 -0.02 4.99
C PHE A 44 12.28 -1.37 5.30
N ARG A 45 12.35 -2.29 4.33
CA ARG A 45 12.88 -3.65 4.54
C ARG A 45 14.35 -3.76 4.15
N GLY A 46 14.87 -2.76 3.44
CA GLY A 46 16.30 -2.63 3.18
C GLY A 46 17.01 -1.77 4.20
N ALA A 47 16.95 -0.44 4.04
CA ALA A 47 17.76 0.50 4.82
C ALA A 47 17.36 0.59 6.31
N LEU A 48 16.06 0.63 6.62
CA LEU A 48 15.56 0.77 8.00
C LEU A 48 15.49 -0.55 8.77
N TRP A 49 15.40 -1.66 8.08
CA TRP A 49 15.23 -2.98 8.69
C TRP A 49 16.28 -3.33 9.76
N PRO A 50 17.60 -3.14 9.51
CA PRO A 50 18.62 -3.46 10.52
C PRO A 50 18.50 -2.65 11.81
N HIS A 51 17.88 -1.48 11.75
CA HIS A 51 17.75 -0.55 12.88
C HIS A 51 16.42 -0.70 13.64
N LEU A 52 15.34 -0.97 12.93
CA LEU A 52 13.99 -0.94 13.48
C LEU A 52 13.34 -2.33 13.63
N GLY A 53 13.80 -3.32 12.87
CA GLY A 53 13.24 -4.67 12.89
C GLY A 53 11.79 -4.75 12.40
N LEU A 54 11.15 -5.89 12.62
CA LEU A 54 9.77 -6.15 12.19
C LEU A 54 8.76 -5.17 12.78
N VAL A 55 8.76 -5.00 14.08
CA VAL A 55 7.78 -4.15 14.78
C VAL A 55 7.98 -2.68 14.42
N GLY A 56 9.21 -2.19 14.50
CA GLY A 56 9.53 -0.78 14.22
C GLY A 56 9.21 -0.39 12.79
N THR A 57 9.59 -1.18 11.81
CA THR A 57 9.29 -0.90 10.39
C THR A 57 7.80 -0.98 10.10
N THR A 58 7.08 -1.92 10.70
CA THR A 58 5.63 -2.07 10.53
C THR A 58 4.88 -0.85 11.07
N LEU A 59 5.20 -0.40 12.28
CA LEU A 59 4.57 0.78 12.89
C LEU A 59 4.91 2.06 12.12
N LEU A 60 6.15 2.24 11.72
CA LEU A 60 6.56 3.41 10.93
C LEU A 60 5.90 3.42 9.57
N PHE A 61 5.79 2.26 8.92
CA PHE A 61 5.10 2.11 7.64
C PHE A 61 3.63 2.55 7.74
N GLY A 62 2.93 2.14 8.79
CA GLY A 62 1.57 2.61 9.06
C GLY A 62 1.51 4.11 9.33
N LEU A 63 2.44 4.63 10.12
CA LEU A 63 2.49 6.05 10.51
C LEU A 63 2.67 6.98 9.29
N VAL A 64 3.54 6.64 8.36
CA VAL A 64 3.77 7.47 7.15
C VAL A 64 2.58 7.44 6.17
N HIS A 65 1.61 6.55 6.37
CA HIS A 65 0.38 6.48 5.59
C HIS A 65 -0.79 7.24 6.22
N VAL A 66 -0.57 7.93 7.34
CA VAL A 66 -1.56 8.83 7.94
C VAL A 66 -1.71 10.06 7.06
N LEU A 67 -2.93 10.31 6.59
CA LEU A 67 -3.27 11.46 5.75
C LEU A 67 -4.33 12.33 6.43
N PRO A 68 -4.31 13.66 6.25
CA PRO A 68 -5.18 14.59 6.99
C PRO A 68 -6.59 14.67 6.41
N ARG A 69 -7.22 13.52 6.18
CA ARG A 69 -8.62 13.41 5.70
C ARG A 69 -9.35 12.34 6.48
N ARG A 70 -10.54 12.67 6.99
CA ARG A 70 -11.36 11.73 7.78
C ARG A 70 -11.69 10.44 7.03
N ALA A 71 -11.94 10.52 5.73
CA ALA A 71 -12.25 9.35 4.91
C ALA A 71 -11.08 8.36 4.78
N LEU A 72 -9.87 8.80 5.12
CA LEU A 72 -8.63 8.02 5.01
C LEU A 72 -8.15 7.46 6.37
N TRP A 73 -8.99 7.46 7.40
CA TRP A 73 -8.62 6.97 8.74
C TRP A 73 -8.23 5.48 8.76
N ILE A 74 -8.82 4.70 7.84
CA ILE A 74 -8.55 3.27 7.72
C ILE A 74 -7.25 2.98 6.95
N TYR A 75 -6.74 3.94 6.19
CA TYR A 75 -5.57 3.76 5.35
C TYR A 75 -4.32 3.36 6.14
N PRO A 76 -3.96 4.03 7.25
CA PRO A 76 -2.83 3.60 8.08
C PRO A 76 -3.03 2.20 8.69
N LEU A 77 -4.24 1.82 9.05
CA LEU A 77 -4.53 0.47 9.56
C LEU A 77 -4.28 -0.59 8.47
N PHE A 78 -4.73 -0.31 7.26
CA PHE A 78 -4.45 -1.17 6.10
C PHE A 78 -2.95 -1.26 5.82
N ALA A 79 -2.23 -0.12 5.92
CA ALA A 79 -0.78 -0.06 5.75
C ALA A 79 -0.04 -0.87 6.83
N VAL A 80 -0.48 -0.82 8.09
CA VAL A 80 0.10 -1.67 9.16
C VAL A 80 -0.05 -3.16 8.84
N LEU A 81 -1.24 -3.58 8.41
CA LEU A 81 -1.47 -4.98 8.04
C LEU A 81 -0.63 -5.42 6.85
N ALA A 82 -0.58 -4.60 5.80
CA ALA A 82 0.26 -4.85 4.63
C ALA A 82 1.75 -4.83 5.01
N GLY A 83 2.17 -3.86 5.82
CA GLY A 83 3.52 -3.74 6.33
C GLY A 83 3.95 -4.94 7.17
N LEU A 84 3.05 -5.48 7.98
CA LEU A 84 3.30 -6.72 8.73
C LEU A 84 3.50 -7.91 7.78
N LEU A 85 2.66 -8.04 6.75
CA LEU A 85 2.82 -9.08 5.73
C LEU A 85 4.19 -8.99 5.06
N PHE A 86 4.57 -7.81 4.59
CA PHE A 86 5.86 -7.60 3.91
C PHE A 86 7.03 -7.84 4.86
N GLY A 87 6.90 -7.41 6.11
CA GLY A 87 7.91 -7.65 7.15
C GLY A 87 8.08 -9.14 7.49
N LEU A 88 6.99 -9.89 7.57
CA LEU A 88 7.03 -11.34 7.78
C LEU A 88 7.67 -12.07 6.59
N LEU A 89 7.43 -11.62 5.36
CA LEU A 89 8.11 -12.13 4.18
C LEU A 89 9.63 -11.84 4.25
N ARG A 90 10.00 -10.65 4.69
CA ARG A 90 11.41 -10.28 4.89
C ARG A 90 12.08 -11.15 5.95
N GLU A 91 11.42 -11.34 7.07
CA GLU A 91 11.92 -12.17 8.18
C GLU A 91 12.09 -13.63 7.76
N GLY A 92 11.07 -14.20 7.13
CA GLY A 92 11.05 -15.62 6.77
C GLY A 92 11.96 -15.99 5.60
N THR A 93 12.13 -15.10 4.63
CA THR A 93 12.92 -15.36 3.42
C THR A 93 14.32 -14.78 3.45
N GLN A 94 14.60 -13.85 4.36
CA GLN A 94 15.86 -13.09 4.42
C GLN A 94 16.20 -12.39 3.09
N SER A 95 15.16 -12.03 2.32
CA SER A 95 15.28 -11.42 0.99
C SER A 95 14.30 -10.28 0.81
N LEU A 96 14.67 -9.29 0.01
CA LEU A 96 13.80 -8.18 -0.38
C LEU A 96 12.82 -8.55 -1.50
N TRP A 97 13.18 -9.50 -2.37
CA TRP A 97 12.38 -9.79 -3.56
C TRP A 97 10.95 -10.24 -3.27
N PRO A 98 10.67 -11.15 -2.32
CA PRO A 98 9.31 -11.49 -1.97
C PRO A 98 8.50 -10.30 -1.46
N CYS A 99 9.13 -9.41 -0.69
CA CYS A 99 8.50 -8.19 -0.20
C CYS A 99 8.15 -7.24 -1.34
N VAL A 100 9.08 -7.01 -2.26
CA VAL A 100 8.89 -6.16 -3.45
C VAL A 100 7.75 -6.71 -4.31
N LEU A 101 7.76 -8.01 -4.62
CA LEU A 101 6.73 -8.65 -5.43
C LEU A 101 5.35 -8.55 -4.78
N ALA A 102 5.25 -8.83 -3.48
CA ALA A 102 3.99 -8.71 -2.74
C ALA A 102 3.50 -7.26 -2.72
N HIS A 103 4.38 -6.31 -2.44
CA HIS A 103 4.02 -4.89 -2.35
C HIS A 103 3.57 -4.33 -3.72
N VAL A 104 4.32 -4.60 -4.77
CA VAL A 104 3.94 -4.21 -6.14
C VAL A 104 2.60 -4.80 -6.53
N THR A 105 2.35 -6.07 -6.20
CA THR A 105 1.07 -6.73 -6.47
C THR A 105 -0.09 -6.06 -5.72
N VAL A 106 0.06 -5.83 -4.42
CA VAL A 106 -0.97 -5.17 -3.60
C VAL A 106 -1.25 -3.76 -4.12
N ASN A 107 -0.21 -2.97 -4.38
CA ASN A 107 -0.37 -1.61 -4.90
C ASN A 107 -0.99 -1.61 -6.29
N GLY A 108 -0.57 -2.50 -7.17
CA GLY A 108 -1.12 -2.62 -8.51
C GLY A 108 -2.62 -2.96 -8.51
N LEU A 109 -3.02 -3.93 -7.72
CA LEU A 109 -4.43 -4.30 -7.56
C LEU A 109 -5.26 -3.14 -6.97
N ASN A 110 -4.75 -2.46 -5.94
CA ASN A 110 -5.41 -1.33 -5.34
C ASN A 110 -5.56 -0.15 -6.31
N LEU A 111 -4.52 0.18 -7.06
CA LEU A 111 -4.55 1.29 -8.03
C LEU A 111 -5.49 0.99 -9.21
N VAL A 112 -5.54 -0.24 -9.68
CA VAL A 112 -6.51 -0.65 -10.71
C VAL A 112 -7.93 -0.56 -10.17
N TRP A 113 -8.15 -1.00 -8.93
CA TRP A 113 -9.45 -0.87 -8.26
C TRP A 113 -9.88 0.59 -8.12
N ILE A 114 -8.99 1.45 -7.63
CA ILE A 114 -9.23 2.90 -7.48
C ILE A 114 -9.54 3.52 -8.84
N GLY A 115 -8.79 3.19 -9.88
CA GLY A 115 -9.02 3.68 -11.23
C GLY A 115 -10.40 3.32 -11.79
N ARG A 116 -10.93 2.13 -11.45
CA ARG A 116 -12.28 1.70 -11.84
C ARG A 116 -13.39 2.42 -11.11
N LEU A 117 -13.14 2.89 -9.90
CA LEU A 117 -14.12 3.67 -9.13
C LEU A 117 -14.22 5.11 -9.60
N ALA A 118 -13.15 5.64 -10.20
CA ALA A 118 -13.09 7.01 -10.72
C ALA A 118 -13.73 7.17 -12.11
N THR A 119 -14.06 6.08 -12.80
CA THR A 119 -14.78 6.04 -14.08
C THR A 119 -16.24 5.67 -13.89
#